data_1b73490d7c92a6024b95b16cc91758f3
#
_entry.id   1b73490d7c92a6024b95b16cc91758f3
#
_cell.length_a   1.000
_cell.length_b   1.000
_cell.length_c   1.000
_cell.angle_alpha   90.00
_cell.angle_beta   90.00
_cell.angle_gamma   90.00
#
_symmetry.space_group_name_H-M   'P 1'
#
loop_
_entity.id
_entity.type
_entity.pdbx_description
1 polymer ?
#
loop_
_entity_poly.entity_id
_entity_poly.type
_entity_poly.pdbx_seq_one_letter_code
_entity_poly.pdbx_strand_id
1 'polypeptide(L)'
;MKFEKSNPILYSRDIRASIKYYTEKLGFEKSWVWGDPTDFGGISGNEVEIFFCLNGQGHPGTWITIVVDDVDAYYQMIKERGAKILAPPEDKEWNMREMFVQDPDGHILRFGHRIECE
;
A
#
# COMPACT_ATOMS: atom_id res chain seq x y z
N MET A 1 26.79 -1.92 -13.92
CA MET A 1 25.89 -1.55 -12.80
C MET A 1 24.46 -1.78 -13.24
N LYS A 2 23.64 -2.34 -12.38
CA LYS A 2 22.27 -2.70 -12.67
C LYS A 2 21.36 -2.17 -11.55
N PHE A 3 20.28 -1.48 -11.91
CA PHE A 3 19.25 -1.16 -10.93
C PHE A 3 18.45 -2.44 -10.65
N GLU A 4 18.32 -2.84 -9.39
CA GLU A 4 17.66 -4.09 -9.01
C GLU A 4 16.23 -3.88 -8.54
N LYS A 5 16.00 -2.93 -7.66
CA LYS A 5 14.67 -2.59 -7.18
C LYS A 5 14.72 -1.32 -6.35
N SER A 6 13.55 -0.78 -6.02
CA SER A 6 13.43 0.30 -5.05
C SER A 6 12.25 -0.02 -4.12
N ASN A 7 12.33 0.49 -2.90
CA ASN A 7 11.27 0.30 -1.92
C ASN A 7 10.90 1.64 -1.30
N PRO A 8 9.62 1.99 -1.24
CA PRO A 8 9.21 3.18 -0.51
C PRO A 8 9.40 2.95 0.99
N ILE A 9 9.74 4.02 1.70
CA ILE A 9 9.82 4.02 3.16
C ILE A 9 8.75 4.99 3.63
N LEU A 10 7.71 4.48 4.27
CA LEU A 10 6.58 5.29 4.71
C LEU A 10 6.69 5.62 6.20
N TYR A 11 6.41 6.85 6.53
CA TYR A 11 6.27 7.24 7.93
C TYR A 11 5.19 6.37 8.61
N SER A 12 5.47 5.92 9.83
CA SER A 12 4.50 5.19 10.64
C SER A 12 4.63 5.64 12.10
N ARG A 13 3.53 6.04 12.69
CA ARG A 13 3.52 6.38 14.12
C ARG A 13 3.47 5.14 15.02
N ASP A 14 3.15 3.98 14.43
CA ASP A 14 3.06 2.71 15.13
C ASP A 14 3.28 1.59 14.12
N ILE A 15 4.49 1.02 14.13
CA ILE A 15 4.90 0.02 13.13
C ILE A 15 3.96 -1.19 13.12
N ARG A 16 3.60 -1.69 14.30
CA ARG A 16 2.75 -2.89 14.37
C ARG A 16 1.32 -2.60 13.91
N ALA A 17 0.81 -1.41 14.18
CA ALA A 17 -0.51 -0.99 13.69
C ALA A 17 -0.52 -0.86 12.16
N SER A 18 0.54 -0.30 11.58
CA SER A 18 0.67 -0.22 10.13
C SER A 18 0.71 -1.62 9.50
N ILE A 19 1.56 -2.50 10.03
CA ILE A 19 1.66 -3.88 9.54
C ILE A 19 0.31 -4.59 9.63
N LYS A 20 -0.39 -4.44 10.75
CA LYS A 20 -1.70 -5.05 10.94
C LYS A 20 -2.70 -4.59 9.87
N TYR A 21 -2.74 -3.29 9.58
CA TYR A 21 -3.62 -2.75 8.56
C TYR A 21 -3.29 -3.32 7.17
N TYR A 22 -2.03 -3.30 6.79
CA TYR A 22 -1.60 -3.76 5.47
C TYR A 22 -1.79 -5.27 5.29
N THR A 23 -1.61 -6.07 6.35
CA THR A 23 -1.81 -7.51 6.26
C THR A 23 -3.28 -7.91 6.39
N GLU A 24 -3.99 -7.41 7.40
CA GLU A 24 -5.37 -7.84 7.66
C GLU A 24 -6.39 -7.17 6.75
N LYS A 25 -6.23 -5.87 6.45
CA LYS A 25 -7.18 -5.15 5.61
C LYS A 25 -6.81 -5.17 4.14
N LEU A 26 -5.53 -5.02 3.82
CA LEU A 26 -5.08 -4.91 2.43
C LEU A 26 -4.56 -6.21 1.83
N GLY A 27 -4.37 -7.25 2.65
CA GLY A 27 -4.06 -8.58 2.15
C GLY A 27 -2.60 -8.86 1.81
N PHE A 28 -1.67 -8.03 2.27
CA PHE A 28 -0.25 -8.35 2.11
C PHE A 28 0.10 -9.54 2.98
N GLU A 29 0.86 -10.49 2.43
CA GLU A 29 1.02 -11.82 3.03
C GLU A 29 2.16 -11.93 4.03
N LYS A 30 3.20 -11.12 3.88
CA LYS A 30 4.41 -11.22 4.70
C LYS A 30 4.70 -9.91 5.41
N SER A 31 5.29 -10.03 6.60
CA SER A 31 5.70 -8.86 7.36
C SER A 31 6.92 -9.19 8.22
N TRP A 32 7.61 -8.16 8.64
CA TRP A 32 8.75 -8.27 9.54
C TRP A 32 8.89 -6.97 10.34
N VAL A 33 9.56 -7.06 11.48
CA VAL A 33 9.84 -5.91 12.33
C VAL A 33 11.31 -5.90 12.71
N TRP A 34 11.82 -4.73 13.04
CA TRP A 34 13.19 -4.53 13.48
C TRP A 34 13.23 -3.55 14.65
N GLY A 35 14.17 -3.77 15.53
CA GLY A 35 14.44 -2.88 16.65
C GLY A 35 13.77 -3.31 17.95
N ASP A 36 14.40 -2.90 19.07
CA ASP A 36 13.90 -3.12 20.40
C ASP A 36 14.11 -1.83 21.21
N PRO A 37 13.05 -1.01 21.37
CA PRO A 37 11.70 -1.19 20.86
C PRO A 37 11.62 -1.11 19.32
N THR A 38 10.54 -1.68 18.78
CA THR A 38 10.32 -1.72 17.33
C THR A 38 10.23 -0.31 16.73
N ASP A 39 11.10 0.01 15.77
CA ASP A 39 11.14 1.33 15.12
C ASP A 39 11.18 1.26 13.60
N PHE A 40 11.24 0.07 13.04
CA PHE A 40 11.25 -0.15 11.59
C PHE A 40 10.55 -1.46 11.28
N GLY A 41 10.01 -1.58 10.07
CA GLY A 41 9.36 -2.81 9.65
C GLY A 41 9.02 -2.79 8.18
N GLY A 42 8.36 -3.83 7.73
CA GLY A 42 7.93 -3.91 6.35
C GLY A 42 6.85 -4.93 6.11
N ILE A 43 6.21 -4.79 4.96
CA ILE A 43 5.24 -5.75 4.45
C ILE A 43 5.58 -6.08 3.01
N SER A 44 5.17 -7.26 2.58
CA SER A 44 5.33 -7.62 1.18
C SER A 44 4.22 -8.56 0.69
N GLY A 45 3.97 -8.50 -0.60
CA GLY A 45 3.06 -9.39 -1.31
C GLY A 45 3.48 -9.41 -2.76
N ASN A 46 3.75 -10.59 -3.31
CA ASN A 46 4.29 -10.77 -4.64
C ASN A 46 5.54 -9.88 -4.83
N GLU A 47 5.53 -8.96 -5.78
CA GLU A 47 6.69 -8.12 -6.08
C GLU A 47 6.65 -6.75 -5.39
N VAL A 48 5.66 -6.53 -4.52
CA VAL A 48 5.52 -5.26 -3.79
C VAL A 48 6.07 -5.42 -2.38
N GLU A 49 6.97 -4.53 -2.00
CA GLU A 49 7.48 -4.46 -0.64
C GLU A 49 7.53 -3.00 -0.19
N ILE A 50 6.96 -2.73 0.98
CA ILE A 50 6.89 -1.38 1.55
C ILE A 50 7.52 -1.43 2.94
N PHE A 51 8.41 -0.46 3.22
CA PHE A 51 9.03 -0.30 4.53
C PHE A 51 8.31 0.77 5.34
N PHE A 52 8.32 0.63 6.65
CA PHE A 52 7.76 1.61 7.59
C PHE A 52 8.83 2.06 8.56
N CYS A 53 8.92 3.35 8.80
CA CYS A 53 9.86 3.92 9.75
C CYS A 53 9.11 4.75 10.80
N LEU A 54 9.45 4.48 12.10
CA LEU A 54 8.89 5.20 13.23
C LEU A 54 9.68 6.44 13.46
N ASN A 55 9.70 7.50 13.23
CA ASN A 55 10.55 8.68 13.41
C ASN A 55 11.82 8.65 12.56
N GLY A 56 12.04 9.60 11.80
CA GLY A 56 13.29 9.83 11.11
C GLY A 56 13.22 9.78 9.59
N GLN A 57 12.30 9.04 9.03
CA GLN A 57 12.17 8.97 7.56
C GLN A 57 10.72 9.05 7.15
N GLY A 58 10.48 9.82 6.09
CA GLY A 58 9.15 10.02 5.55
C GLY A 58 8.32 11.01 6.34
N HIS A 59 7.14 11.30 5.81
CA HIS A 59 6.15 12.20 6.40
C HIS A 59 4.76 11.61 6.24
N PRO A 60 3.79 11.97 7.09
CA PRO A 60 2.40 11.55 6.88
C PRO A 60 1.88 12.04 5.52
N GLY A 61 0.96 11.28 4.93
CA GLY A 61 0.29 11.72 3.73
C GLY A 61 1.02 11.51 2.42
N THR A 62 1.93 10.55 2.36
CA THR A 62 2.62 10.19 1.12
C THR A 62 1.68 9.42 0.17
N TRP A 63 1.85 9.64 -1.13
CA TRP A 63 1.11 8.93 -2.17
C TRP A 63 1.99 7.87 -2.81
N ILE A 64 1.46 6.66 -2.99
CA ILE A 64 2.13 5.61 -3.77
C ILE A 64 1.13 4.95 -4.70
N THR A 65 1.63 4.47 -5.83
CA THR A 65 0.81 3.74 -6.80
C THR A 65 1.21 2.28 -6.79
N ILE A 66 0.22 1.39 -6.79
CA ILE A 66 0.44 -0.05 -6.81
C ILE A 66 -0.44 -0.62 -7.91
N VAL A 67 0.19 -1.31 -8.86
CA VAL A 67 -0.54 -1.94 -9.96
C VAL A 67 -0.95 -3.35 -9.52
N VAL A 68 -2.22 -3.68 -9.71
CA VAL A 68 -2.78 -5.00 -9.44
C VAL A 68 -3.35 -5.55 -10.74
N ASP A 69 -3.65 -6.84 -10.78
CA ASP A 69 -4.19 -7.45 -11.99
C ASP A 69 -5.69 -7.18 -12.19
N ASP A 70 -6.44 -7.03 -11.10
CA ASP A 70 -7.90 -6.79 -11.17
C ASP A 70 -8.30 -5.92 -9.98
N VAL A 71 -8.40 -4.60 -10.22
CA VAL A 71 -8.71 -3.65 -9.16
C VAL A 71 -10.13 -3.81 -8.63
N ASP A 72 -11.08 -4.27 -9.44
CA ASP A 72 -12.46 -4.45 -8.97
C ASP A 72 -12.56 -5.64 -8.00
N ALA A 73 -11.91 -6.75 -8.30
CA ALA A 73 -11.87 -7.90 -7.40
C ALA A 73 -11.16 -7.53 -6.09
N TYR A 74 -10.05 -6.81 -6.19
CA TYR A 74 -9.30 -6.37 -5.03
C TYR A 74 -10.13 -5.41 -4.17
N TYR A 75 -10.85 -4.48 -4.80
CA TYR A 75 -11.75 -3.55 -4.12
C TYR A 75 -12.79 -4.30 -3.28
N GLN A 76 -13.45 -5.30 -3.86
CA GLN A 76 -14.45 -6.08 -3.12
C GLN A 76 -13.84 -6.76 -1.91
N MET A 77 -12.66 -7.34 -2.07
CA MET A 77 -11.97 -8.03 -0.98
C MET A 77 -11.62 -7.09 0.17
N ILE A 78 -10.96 -5.97 -0.11
CA ILE A 78 -10.51 -5.06 0.93
C ILE A 78 -11.67 -4.26 1.55
N LYS A 79 -12.72 -4.00 0.79
CA LYS A 79 -13.93 -3.35 1.30
C LYS A 79 -14.58 -4.22 2.38
N GLU A 80 -14.69 -5.52 2.14
CA GLU A 80 -15.23 -6.47 3.12
C GLU A 80 -14.37 -6.56 4.38
N ARG A 81 -13.08 -6.35 4.26
CA ARG A 81 -12.15 -6.36 5.39
C ARG A 81 -12.13 -5.04 6.16
N GLY A 82 -12.84 -4.04 5.68
CA GLY A 82 -12.95 -2.75 6.37
C GLY A 82 -11.84 -1.75 6.05
N ALA A 83 -11.19 -1.87 4.89
CA ALA A 83 -10.22 -0.87 4.46
C ALA A 83 -10.90 0.49 4.25
N LYS A 84 -10.14 1.57 4.47
CA LYS A 84 -10.66 2.92 4.29
C LYS A 84 -10.57 3.33 2.83
N ILE A 85 -11.67 3.18 2.10
CA ILE A 85 -11.75 3.52 0.69
C ILE A 85 -12.09 5.01 0.56
N LEU A 86 -11.22 5.78 -0.06
CA LEU A 86 -11.47 7.20 -0.33
C LEU A 86 -12.27 7.39 -1.62
N ALA A 87 -11.99 6.58 -2.62
CA ALA A 87 -12.69 6.60 -3.90
C ALA A 87 -12.73 5.20 -4.47
N PRO A 88 -13.91 4.70 -4.90
CA PRO A 88 -14.01 3.37 -5.49
C PRO A 88 -13.37 3.34 -6.88
N PRO A 89 -13.18 2.14 -7.47
CA PRO A 89 -12.58 2.03 -8.79
C PRO A 89 -13.33 2.86 -9.84
N GLU A 90 -12.56 3.59 -10.63
CA GLU A 90 -13.07 4.47 -11.67
C GLU A 90 -12.09 4.51 -12.84
N ASP A 91 -12.61 4.51 -14.05
CA ASP A 91 -11.79 4.63 -15.25
C ASP A 91 -11.22 6.05 -15.36
N LYS A 92 -9.91 6.14 -15.55
CA LYS A 92 -9.22 7.41 -15.72
C LYS A 92 -8.87 7.63 -17.20
N GLU A 93 -8.73 8.89 -17.57
CA GLU A 93 -8.44 9.26 -18.98
C GLU A 93 -7.05 8.81 -19.46
N TRP A 94 -6.17 8.38 -18.53
CA TRP A 94 -4.84 7.83 -18.87
C TRP A 94 -4.81 6.31 -18.94
N ASN A 95 -5.95 5.70 -19.26
CA ASN A 95 -6.10 4.27 -19.49
C ASN A 95 -5.77 3.38 -18.28
N MET A 96 -6.10 3.87 -17.10
CA MET A 96 -6.03 3.11 -15.86
C MET A 96 -7.40 3.12 -15.19
N ARG A 97 -7.73 2.02 -14.53
CA ARG A 97 -8.86 1.97 -13.62
C ARG A 97 -8.29 1.94 -12.21
N GLU A 98 -8.61 2.97 -11.43
CA GLU A 98 -7.94 3.21 -10.15
C GLU A 98 -8.91 3.48 -9.02
N MET A 99 -8.52 3.04 -7.80
CA MET A 99 -9.19 3.44 -6.57
C MET A 99 -8.17 4.02 -5.60
N PHE A 100 -8.66 4.77 -4.60
CA PHE A 100 -7.82 5.37 -3.58
C PHE A 100 -8.16 4.79 -2.23
N VAL A 101 -7.13 4.37 -1.49
CA VAL A 101 -7.24 3.77 -0.15
C VAL A 101 -6.33 4.55 0.79
N GLN A 102 -6.80 4.83 2.00
CA GLN A 102 -5.99 5.53 2.99
C GLN A 102 -5.54 4.58 4.09
N ASP A 103 -4.30 4.71 4.53
CA ASP A 103 -3.77 3.94 5.64
C ASP A 103 -3.85 4.73 6.96
N PRO A 104 -3.47 4.12 8.12
CA PRO A 104 -3.57 4.80 9.41
C PRO A 104 -2.77 6.09 9.56
N ASP A 105 -1.72 6.28 8.76
CA ASP A 105 -0.89 7.48 8.82
C ASP A 105 -1.22 8.50 7.74
N GLY A 106 -2.36 8.31 7.07
CA GLY A 106 -2.82 9.24 6.05
C GLY A 106 -2.19 9.06 4.69
N HIS A 107 -1.37 8.03 4.50
CA HIS A 107 -0.83 7.73 3.18
C HIS A 107 -1.94 7.30 2.24
N ILE A 108 -1.85 7.71 0.98
CA ILE A 108 -2.84 7.36 -0.04
C ILE A 108 -2.22 6.32 -0.98
N LEU A 109 -2.92 5.21 -1.13
CA LEU A 109 -2.51 4.12 -2.00
C LEU A 109 -3.41 4.15 -3.23
N ARG A 110 -2.82 4.37 -4.41
CA ARG A 110 -3.53 4.29 -5.68
C ARG A 110 -3.38 2.88 -6.21
N PHE A 111 -4.39 2.06 -6.01
CA PHE A 111 -4.43 0.72 -6.61
C PHE A 111 -5.11 0.79 -7.96
N GLY A 112 -4.51 0.18 -8.96
CA GLY A 112 -5.11 0.21 -10.28
C GLY A 112 -4.64 -0.87 -11.21
N HIS A 113 -5.37 -1.04 -12.30
CA HIS A 113 -4.94 -1.90 -13.39
C HIS A 113 -5.11 -1.15 -14.72
N ARG A 114 -4.33 -1.59 -15.69
CA ARG A 114 -4.37 -0.98 -17.02
C ARG A 114 -5.63 -1.40 -17.76
N ILE A 115 -6.32 -0.43 -18.34
CA ILE A 115 -7.46 -0.69 -19.21
C ILE A 115 -6.89 -0.99 -20.60
N GLU A 116 -7.25 -2.15 -21.16
CA GLU A 116 -6.80 -2.50 -22.50
C GLU A 116 -7.57 -1.66 -23.52
N CYS A 117 -6.80 -1.03 -24.42
CA CYS A 117 -7.35 -0.31 -25.55
C CYS A 117 -7.30 -1.20 -26.79
N GLU A 118 -8.44 -1.37 -27.43
CA GLU A 118 -8.51 -2.04 -28.71
C GLU A 118 -8.21 -1.07 -29.86
#